data_b15cb6fcb956eb938598e481a503c42e
#
_entry.id   b15cb6fcb956eb938598e481a503c42e
#
_cell.length_a   1.000
_cell.length_b   1.000
_cell.length_c   1.000
_cell.angle_alpha   90.00
_cell.angle_beta   90.00
_cell.angle_gamma   90.00
#
_symmetry.space_group_name_H-M   'P 1'
#
loop_
_entity.id
_entity.type
_entity.pdbx_description
1 polymer ?
#
loop_
_entity_poly.entity_id
_entity_poly.type
_entity_poly.pdbx_seq_one_letter_code
_entity_poly.pdbx_strand_id
1 'polypeptide(L)'
;SLDSLSSIGFSKGTHVLFKRGSVFHEPLFLENLSGEKNHPIVFSSYGEGDKPRFSPPDQRGKGVLYLKNCSYVSVSGLELTCLSDVEADRRGVLVELSSDSGFATYHDVLLDDLYIHDIHGFCDKENQGMSMASKITGGIHLYSKDGKARMDGFTVKNCRIENVSNVGIATWYKVDGTKIGKVSPYDSSFKEKAHLNVLIQNNVISHVAKNAIFVRNLF
;
A
#
# COMPACT_ATOMS: atom_id res chain seq x y z
N SER A 1 14.30 -6.44 16.83
CA SER A 1 13.08 -7.03 16.27
C SER A 1 12.00 -5.96 16.18
N LEU A 2 11.01 -6.17 15.32
CA LEU A 2 9.87 -5.26 15.15
C LEU A 2 8.86 -5.37 16.33
N ASP A 3 8.99 -6.34 17.19
CA ASP A 3 8.11 -6.53 18.38
C ASP A 3 8.06 -5.28 19.28
N SER A 4 9.16 -4.54 19.34
CA SER A 4 9.21 -3.29 20.10
C SER A 4 8.33 -2.17 19.49
N LEU A 5 8.00 -2.23 18.20
CA LEU A 5 7.13 -1.23 17.57
C LEU A 5 5.67 -1.35 18.03
N SER A 6 5.20 -2.57 18.32
CA SER A 6 3.84 -2.80 18.79
C SER A 6 3.57 -2.23 20.19
N SER A 7 4.62 -2.01 20.98
CA SER A 7 4.55 -1.43 22.34
C SER A 7 4.73 0.09 22.37
N ILE A 8 5.11 0.71 21.25
CA ILE A 8 5.31 2.15 21.16
C ILE A 8 4.01 2.83 20.78
N GLY A 9 3.53 3.75 21.58
CA GLY A 9 2.46 4.67 21.19
C GLY A 9 3.01 5.69 20.19
N PHE A 10 2.53 5.66 18.94
CA PHE A 10 2.91 6.65 17.94
C PHE A 10 2.03 7.89 18.08
N SER A 11 2.65 9.02 18.36
CA SER A 11 2.01 10.33 18.34
C SER A 11 2.40 11.11 17.09
N LYS A 12 1.67 12.18 16.80
CA LYS A 12 2.02 13.12 15.71
C LYS A 12 3.48 13.56 15.80
N GLY A 13 4.15 13.62 14.67
CA GLY A 13 5.56 13.99 14.58
C GLY A 13 6.55 12.92 15.03
N THR A 14 6.10 11.69 15.33
CA THR A 14 6.99 10.57 15.64
C THR A 14 7.78 10.16 14.40
N HIS A 15 9.11 9.98 14.56
CA HIS A 15 9.99 9.45 13.52
C HIS A 15 10.56 8.10 13.97
N VAL A 16 10.29 7.06 13.19
CA VAL A 16 10.88 5.73 13.32
C VAL A 16 11.89 5.55 12.21
N LEU A 17 13.15 5.33 12.59
CA LEU A 17 14.24 5.23 11.64
C LEU A 17 14.87 3.84 11.69
N PHE A 18 14.92 3.18 10.53
CA PHE A 18 15.57 1.89 10.36
C PHE A 18 17.01 2.09 9.86
N LYS A 19 17.95 1.38 10.47
CA LYS A 19 19.35 1.48 10.06
C LYS A 19 19.54 0.87 8.67
N ARG A 20 20.22 1.58 7.77
CA ARG A 20 20.62 1.03 6.47
C ARG A 20 21.50 -0.20 6.62
N GLY A 21 21.40 -1.15 5.67
CA GLY A 21 22.05 -2.45 5.73
C GLY A 21 21.35 -3.48 6.64
N SER A 22 20.29 -3.10 7.36
CA SER A 22 19.53 -4.07 8.18
C SER A 22 18.55 -4.88 7.32
N VAL A 23 18.34 -6.15 7.73
CA VAL A 23 17.35 -7.04 7.13
C VAL A 23 16.35 -7.49 8.20
N PHE A 24 15.06 -7.34 7.88
CA PHE A 24 13.95 -7.76 8.73
C PHE A 24 13.21 -8.89 8.02
N HIS A 25 13.03 -10.02 8.69
CA HIS A 25 12.30 -11.18 8.17
C HIS A 25 10.82 -11.16 8.56
N GLU A 26 10.34 -10.03 8.99
CA GLU A 26 8.96 -9.76 9.39
C GLU A 26 8.39 -8.65 8.51
N PRO A 27 7.07 -8.64 8.25
CA PRO A 27 6.41 -7.51 7.58
C PRO A 27 6.30 -6.31 8.52
N LEU A 28 6.18 -5.12 7.95
CA LEU A 28 5.89 -3.89 8.70
C LEU A 28 4.40 -3.59 8.66
N PHE A 29 3.71 -3.72 9.79
CA PHE A 29 2.29 -3.45 9.93
C PHE A 29 2.04 -2.17 10.72
N LEU A 30 1.32 -1.24 10.11
CA LEU A 30 0.97 0.06 10.63
C LEU A 30 -0.56 0.20 10.60
N GLU A 31 -1.20 0.15 11.75
CA GLU A 31 -2.67 0.16 11.82
C GLU A 31 -3.17 1.31 12.69
N ASN A 32 -4.19 2.03 12.21
CA ASN A 32 -4.89 3.11 12.90
C ASN A 32 -3.97 4.26 13.38
N LEU A 33 -2.91 4.54 12.61
CA LEU A 33 -2.01 5.64 12.92
C LEU A 33 -2.56 6.95 12.39
N SER A 34 -2.52 7.98 13.23
CA SER A 34 -2.95 9.33 12.85
C SER A 34 -1.93 10.37 13.29
N GLY A 35 -1.17 10.87 12.31
CA GLY A 35 -0.39 12.09 12.47
C GLY A 35 -1.24 13.34 12.28
N GLU A 36 -0.61 14.43 11.92
CA GLU A 36 -1.23 15.69 11.52
C GLU A 36 -0.55 16.23 10.26
N LYS A 37 -1.23 17.10 9.51
CA LYS A 37 -0.76 17.63 8.23
C LYS A 37 0.68 18.15 8.26
N ASN A 38 1.06 18.86 9.32
CA ASN A 38 2.40 19.44 9.46
C ASN A 38 3.31 18.61 10.41
N HIS A 39 2.79 17.53 10.98
CA HIS A 39 3.47 16.66 11.92
C HIS A 39 3.11 15.20 11.62
N PRO A 40 3.46 14.67 10.42
CA PRO A 40 3.17 13.29 10.07
C PRO A 40 3.95 12.32 10.96
N ILE A 41 3.47 11.10 11.04
CA ILE A 41 4.25 9.99 11.57
C ILE A 41 5.12 9.47 10.44
N VAL A 42 6.43 9.40 10.65
CA VAL A 42 7.41 9.08 9.61
C VAL A 42 8.12 7.77 9.92
N PHE A 43 8.13 6.87 8.94
CA PHE A 43 8.95 5.67 8.92
C PHE A 43 9.98 5.81 7.81
N SER A 44 11.27 5.80 8.14
CA SER A 44 12.33 6.04 7.16
C SER A 44 13.62 5.30 7.51
N SER A 45 14.68 5.58 6.78
CA SER A 45 16.00 4.99 7.02
C SER A 45 17.02 6.03 7.46
N TYR A 46 18.08 5.56 8.14
CA TYR A 46 19.23 6.38 8.50
C TYR A 46 20.55 5.65 8.29
N GLY A 47 21.67 6.40 8.25
CA GLY A 47 23.01 5.87 8.04
C GLY A 47 23.35 5.71 6.56
N GLU A 48 24.40 4.96 6.27
CA GLU A 48 24.90 4.71 4.92
C GLU A 48 24.72 3.24 4.53
N GLY A 49 24.78 2.95 3.23
CA GLY A 49 24.65 1.62 2.65
C GLY A 49 23.27 1.36 2.06
N ASP A 50 22.94 0.08 1.85
CA ASP A 50 21.69 -0.36 1.24
C ASP A 50 20.47 0.01 2.08
N LYS A 51 19.33 0.15 1.43
CA LYS A 51 18.05 0.40 2.14
C LYS A 51 17.78 -0.72 3.16
N PRO A 52 17.17 -0.40 4.31
CA PRO A 52 16.68 -1.45 5.22
C PRO A 52 15.68 -2.32 4.47
N ARG A 53 15.93 -3.62 4.46
CA ARG A 53 15.13 -4.58 3.70
C ARG A 53 14.15 -5.34 4.58
N PHE A 54 12.89 -5.33 4.18
CA PHE A 54 11.83 -6.15 4.75
C PHE A 54 11.57 -7.32 3.81
N SER A 55 11.88 -8.52 4.27
CA SER A 55 11.86 -9.75 3.47
C SER A 55 11.22 -10.91 4.25
N PRO A 56 9.93 -10.83 4.56
CA PRO A 56 9.24 -11.96 5.18
C PRO A 56 9.21 -13.15 4.20
N PRO A 57 9.39 -14.39 4.68
CA PRO A 57 9.49 -15.56 3.81
C PRO A 57 8.19 -15.88 3.08
N ASP A 58 7.04 -15.61 3.67
CA ASP A 58 5.72 -15.81 3.04
C ASP A 58 4.65 -14.89 3.63
N GLN A 59 4.56 -13.67 3.14
CA GLN A 59 3.55 -12.71 3.57
C GLN A 59 2.34 -12.75 2.65
N ARG A 60 1.24 -13.36 3.11
CA ARG A 60 -0.03 -13.47 2.37
C ARG A 60 -1.12 -12.58 2.95
N GLY A 61 -2.09 -12.20 2.13
CA GLY A 61 -3.30 -11.46 2.51
C GLY A 61 -3.10 -9.98 2.79
N LYS A 62 -1.95 -9.62 3.35
CA LYS A 62 -1.51 -8.23 3.59
C LYS A 62 -0.29 -7.93 2.70
N GLY A 63 0.27 -6.73 2.77
CA GLY A 63 1.54 -6.38 2.13
C GLY A 63 2.75 -6.70 3.00
N VAL A 64 3.95 -6.68 2.42
CA VAL A 64 5.21 -6.61 3.19
C VAL A 64 5.20 -5.34 4.06
N LEU A 65 4.72 -4.23 3.48
CA LEU A 65 4.29 -3.04 4.19
C LEU A 65 2.77 -2.97 4.14
N TYR A 66 2.15 -2.93 5.31
CA TYR A 66 0.69 -2.82 5.45
C TYR A 66 0.31 -1.59 6.26
N LEU A 67 -0.46 -0.70 5.65
CA LEU A 67 -1.06 0.46 6.30
C LEU A 67 -2.58 0.28 6.32
N LYS A 68 -3.17 0.20 7.51
CA LYS A 68 -4.63 0.10 7.65
C LYS A 68 -5.17 1.32 8.37
N ASN A 69 -6.12 2.01 7.73
CA ASN A 69 -6.81 3.15 8.34
C ASN A 69 -5.84 4.21 8.89
N CYS A 70 -4.80 4.53 8.13
CA CYS A 70 -3.79 5.51 8.52
C CYS A 70 -4.05 6.87 7.88
N SER A 71 -3.74 7.94 8.61
CA SER A 71 -3.74 9.33 8.12
C SER A 71 -2.46 10.05 8.50
N TYR A 72 -1.95 10.88 7.59
CA TYR A 72 -0.72 11.67 7.81
C TYR A 72 0.48 10.78 8.19
N VAL A 73 0.69 9.75 7.37
CA VAL A 73 1.80 8.79 7.52
C VAL A 73 2.70 8.84 6.29
N SER A 74 3.99 8.94 6.52
CA SER A 74 5.02 8.91 5.48
C SER A 74 5.92 7.71 5.66
N VAL A 75 6.13 6.93 4.60
CA VAL A 75 7.10 5.82 4.58
C VAL A 75 8.09 6.06 3.45
N SER A 76 9.38 6.02 3.76
CA SER A 76 10.41 6.30 2.76
C SER A 76 11.70 5.49 2.95
N GLY A 77 12.45 5.33 1.84
CA GLY A 77 13.80 4.79 1.87
C GLY A 77 13.92 3.34 2.30
N LEU A 78 12.90 2.50 2.06
CA LEU A 78 12.86 1.09 2.42
C LEU A 78 12.91 0.18 1.18
N GLU A 79 13.41 -1.04 1.36
CA GLU A 79 13.38 -2.13 0.39
C GLU A 79 12.38 -3.20 0.86
N LEU A 80 11.48 -3.61 -0.04
CA LEU A 80 10.37 -4.53 0.24
C LEU A 80 10.40 -5.69 -0.75
N THR A 81 10.49 -6.92 -0.27
CA THR A 81 10.49 -8.11 -1.13
C THR A 81 9.78 -9.30 -0.47
N CYS A 82 9.17 -10.15 -1.27
CA CYS A 82 8.54 -11.39 -0.80
C CYS A 82 8.56 -12.43 -1.93
N LEU A 83 9.77 -12.92 -2.22
CA LEU A 83 9.98 -13.95 -3.22
C LEU A 83 9.48 -15.31 -2.70
N SER A 84 8.86 -16.07 -3.57
CA SER A 84 8.38 -17.43 -3.27
C SER A 84 8.30 -18.21 -4.57
N ASP A 85 8.46 -19.52 -4.50
CA ASP A 85 8.30 -20.43 -5.65
C ASP A 85 6.83 -20.68 -6.01
N VAL A 86 5.90 -20.28 -5.14
CA VAL A 86 4.46 -20.50 -5.31
C VAL A 86 3.71 -19.18 -5.37
N GLU A 87 2.86 -19.02 -6.38
CA GLU A 87 1.92 -17.90 -6.44
C GLU A 87 0.99 -17.86 -5.23
N ALA A 88 0.79 -16.68 -4.67
CA ALA A 88 -0.14 -16.47 -3.56
C ALA A 88 -0.65 -15.03 -3.52
N ASP A 89 -1.51 -14.71 -2.56
CA ASP A 89 -2.04 -13.37 -2.33
C ASP A 89 -0.98 -12.45 -1.69
N ARG A 90 0.01 -12.01 -2.46
CA ARG A 90 1.15 -11.18 -1.97
C ARG A 90 1.17 -9.80 -2.60
N ARG A 91 1.66 -8.83 -1.81
CA ARG A 91 1.84 -7.43 -2.20
C ARG A 91 3.10 -6.87 -1.57
N GLY A 92 3.76 -5.95 -2.27
CA GLY A 92 4.81 -5.12 -1.66
C GLY A 92 4.20 -4.18 -0.61
N VAL A 93 3.22 -3.36 -1.03
CA VAL A 93 2.50 -2.43 -0.15
C VAL A 93 0.99 -2.61 -0.31
N LEU A 94 0.29 -2.66 0.82
CA LEU A 94 -1.16 -2.53 0.86
C LEU A 94 -1.56 -1.39 1.80
N VAL A 95 -2.21 -0.37 1.25
CA VAL A 95 -2.94 0.66 2.00
C VAL A 95 -4.41 0.29 1.99
N GLU A 96 -4.91 -0.27 3.09
CA GLU A 96 -6.29 -0.73 3.23
C GLU A 96 -7.12 0.27 4.04
N LEU A 97 -8.28 0.61 3.51
CA LEU A 97 -9.22 1.52 4.12
C LEU A 97 -10.55 0.81 4.39
N SER A 98 -11.10 1.04 5.55
CA SER A 98 -12.43 0.54 5.95
C SER A 98 -13.04 1.44 7.01
N SER A 99 -14.35 1.31 7.25
CA SER A 99 -15.04 2.00 8.32
C SER A 99 -16.15 1.14 8.91
N ASP A 100 -16.14 1.00 10.22
CA ASP A 100 -17.18 0.26 10.95
C ASP A 100 -18.43 1.11 11.18
N SER A 101 -18.34 2.43 11.07
CA SER A 101 -19.45 3.36 11.27
C SER A 101 -19.45 4.48 10.23
N GLY A 102 -20.48 4.51 9.39
CA GLY A 102 -20.63 5.58 8.38
C GLY A 102 -19.53 5.57 7.32
N PHE A 103 -19.29 6.72 6.71
CA PHE A 103 -18.26 6.91 5.69
C PHE A 103 -17.07 7.67 6.25
N ALA A 104 -15.86 7.12 6.10
CA ALA A 104 -14.62 7.70 6.59
C ALA A 104 -13.77 8.31 5.47
N THR A 105 -13.05 9.37 5.78
CA THR A 105 -11.98 9.90 4.92
C THR A 105 -10.67 9.84 5.70
N TYR A 106 -9.68 9.15 5.14
CA TYR A 106 -8.32 9.13 5.62
C TYR A 106 -7.48 10.11 4.80
N HIS A 107 -6.41 10.65 5.36
CA HIS A 107 -5.68 11.75 4.77
C HIS A 107 -4.19 11.47 4.63
N ASP A 108 -3.61 11.96 3.55
CA ASP A 108 -2.17 12.16 3.32
C ASP A 108 -1.28 10.95 3.70
N VAL A 109 -1.28 9.92 2.88
CA VAL A 109 -0.29 8.84 2.93
C VAL A 109 0.75 9.08 1.83
N LEU A 110 2.01 9.16 2.23
CA LEU A 110 3.16 9.32 1.34
C LEU A 110 4.02 8.07 1.33
N LEU A 111 4.23 7.51 0.13
CA LEU A 111 5.21 6.46 -0.16
C LEU A 111 6.29 7.07 -1.05
N ASP A 112 7.53 7.16 -0.56
CA ASP A 112 8.62 7.85 -1.25
C ASP A 112 9.89 7.01 -1.25
N ASP A 113 10.60 6.96 -2.36
CA ASP A 113 11.90 6.29 -2.47
C ASP A 113 11.89 4.82 -1.98
N LEU A 114 10.80 4.08 -2.25
CA LEU A 114 10.71 2.66 -1.96
C LEU A 114 11.32 1.83 -3.10
N TYR A 115 12.02 0.76 -2.75
CA TYR A 115 12.43 -0.27 -3.69
C TYR A 115 11.60 -1.53 -3.44
N ILE A 116 10.69 -1.86 -4.36
CA ILE A 116 9.76 -2.98 -4.26
C ILE A 116 10.06 -3.97 -5.38
N HIS A 117 10.44 -5.19 -5.00
CA HIS A 117 10.84 -6.17 -6.01
C HIS A 117 10.57 -7.61 -5.58
N ASP A 118 10.57 -8.51 -6.56
CA ASP A 118 10.41 -9.93 -6.34
C ASP A 118 9.18 -10.25 -5.49
N ILE A 119 8.03 -9.69 -5.87
CA ILE A 119 6.75 -9.98 -5.23
C ILE A 119 6.01 -11.03 -6.07
N HIS A 120 6.06 -12.28 -5.63
CA HIS A 120 5.40 -13.37 -6.33
C HIS A 120 3.93 -13.52 -5.89
N GLY A 121 3.11 -12.62 -6.39
CA GLY A 121 1.65 -12.61 -6.20
C GLY A 121 0.92 -13.40 -7.28
N PHE A 122 -0.37 -13.49 -7.16
CA PHE A 122 -1.22 -14.12 -8.17
C PHE A 122 -1.27 -13.35 -9.49
N CYS A 123 -1.06 -14.04 -10.61
CA CYS A 123 -1.23 -13.48 -11.95
C CYS A 123 -2.53 -13.92 -12.62
N ASP A 124 -3.01 -15.13 -12.32
CA ASP A 124 -4.18 -15.71 -12.94
C ASP A 124 -5.43 -15.55 -12.05
N LYS A 125 -6.47 -14.94 -12.60
CA LYS A 125 -7.73 -14.74 -11.89
C LYS A 125 -8.62 -16.00 -11.89
N GLU A 126 -8.39 -16.97 -12.77
CA GLU A 126 -9.23 -18.16 -12.89
C GLU A 126 -8.90 -19.19 -11.80
N ASN A 127 -7.64 -19.28 -11.41
CA ASN A 127 -7.19 -20.22 -10.38
C ASN A 127 -7.61 -19.88 -8.95
N GLN A 128 -8.34 -18.75 -8.74
CA GLN A 128 -8.54 -18.25 -7.38
C GLN A 128 -9.98 -18.08 -6.98
N GLY A 129 -10.91 -18.36 -7.86
CA GLY A 129 -12.33 -18.21 -7.58
C GLY A 129 -12.77 -16.80 -7.19
N MET A 130 -11.85 -15.82 -7.20
CA MET A 130 -12.10 -14.46 -6.78
C MET A 130 -11.49 -13.46 -7.75
N SER A 131 -12.32 -12.80 -8.53
CA SER A 131 -11.91 -11.76 -9.50
C SER A 131 -11.15 -10.58 -8.89
N MET A 132 -11.10 -10.46 -7.57
CA MET A 132 -10.46 -9.36 -6.84
C MET A 132 -9.03 -9.65 -6.39
N ALA A 133 -8.77 -10.79 -5.77
CA ALA A 133 -7.45 -11.11 -5.23
C ALA A 133 -6.38 -11.01 -6.33
N SER A 134 -6.71 -11.47 -7.53
CA SER A 134 -5.81 -11.39 -8.69
C SER A 134 -5.52 -9.98 -9.21
N LYS A 135 -6.26 -8.96 -8.80
CA LYS A 135 -6.06 -7.59 -9.30
C LYS A 135 -5.40 -6.66 -8.29
N ILE A 136 -5.30 -7.08 -7.07
CA ILE A 136 -4.67 -6.33 -5.99
C ILE A 136 -3.44 -7.06 -5.42
N THR A 137 -2.74 -7.82 -6.25
CA THR A 137 -1.43 -8.42 -5.96
C THR A 137 -0.33 -7.70 -6.72
N GLY A 138 0.90 -7.78 -6.26
CA GLY A 138 2.08 -7.19 -6.87
C GLY A 138 2.68 -6.05 -6.07
N GLY A 139 2.86 -4.87 -6.67
CA GLY A 139 3.60 -3.76 -6.08
C GLY A 139 2.86 -3.00 -4.98
N ILE A 140 2.27 -1.84 -5.31
CA ILE A 140 1.61 -0.92 -4.36
C ILE A 140 0.11 -0.88 -4.65
N HIS A 141 -0.69 -1.03 -3.61
CA HIS A 141 -2.14 -1.02 -3.71
C HIS A 141 -2.79 -0.12 -2.67
N LEU A 142 -3.66 0.80 -3.14
CA LEU A 142 -4.62 1.53 -2.32
C LEU A 142 -5.99 0.87 -2.49
N TYR A 143 -6.59 0.41 -1.40
CA TYR A 143 -7.80 -0.40 -1.42
C TYR A 143 -8.83 0.04 -0.38
N SER A 144 -9.99 0.51 -0.84
CA SER A 144 -11.16 0.67 0.01
C SER A 144 -11.93 -0.65 0.07
N LYS A 145 -11.77 -1.37 1.18
CA LYS A 145 -12.18 -2.78 1.34
C LYS A 145 -13.68 -2.96 1.40
N ASP A 146 -14.38 -2.07 2.02
CA ASP A 146 -15.83 -2.16 2.26
C ASP A 146 -16.64 -1.12 1.50
N GLY A 147 -15.96 -0.22 0.76
CA GLY A 147 -16.60 0.89 0.06
C GLY A 147 -17.15 1.97 0.98
N LYS A 148 -16.75 1.98 2.24
CA LYS A 148 -17.16 2.96 3.26
C LYS A 148 -16.03 3.91 3.66
N ALA A 149 -14.91 3.89 2.94
CA ALA A 149 -13.78 4.74 3.23
C ALA A 149 -13.08 5.19 1.96
N ARG A 150 -12.51 6.38 1.98
CA ARG A 150 -11.66 6.92 0.91
C ARG A 150 -10.37 7.50 1.45
N MET A 151 -9.42 7.68 0.57
CA MET A 151 -8.20 8.45 0.82
C MET A 151 -8.32 9.80 0.13
N ASP A 152 -7.96 10.85 0.85
CA ASP A 152 -7.72 12.20 0.33
C ASP A 152 -6.25 12.55 0.56
N GLY A 153 -5.47 12.54 -0.52
CA GLY A 153 -4.01 12.66 -0.47
C GLY A 153 -3.30 11.29 -0.43
N PHE A 154 -3.07 10.69 -1.59
CA PHE A 154 -2.21 9.51 -1.72
C PHE A 154 -1.08 9.80 -2.69
N THR A 155 0.13 9.80 -2.20
CA THR A 155 1.31 10.08 -3.03
C THR A 155 2.23 8.89 -3.09
N VAL A 156 2.55 8.44 -4.31
CA VAL A 156 3.59 7.46 -4.60
C VAL A 156 4.62 8.12 -5.51
N LYS A 157 5.83 8.33 -5.01
CA LYS A 157 6.86 9.00 -5.80
C LYS A 157 8.25 8.41 -5.60
N ASN A 158 9.10 8.60 -6.62
CA ASN A 158 10.52 8.20 -6.61
C ASN A 158 10.73 6.70 -6.29
N CYS A 159 9.71 5.87 -6.44
CA CYS A 159 9.78 4.44 -6.15
C CYS A 159 10.32 3.68 -7.36
N ARG A 160 11.04 2.59 -7.08
CA ARG A 160 11.40 1.58 -8.06
C ARG A 160 10.60 0.32 -7.77
N ILE A 161 9.85 -0.15 -8.76
CA ILE A 161 9.01 -1.35 -8.68
C ILE A 161 9.39 -2.27 -9.83
N GLU A 162 9.89 -3.46 -9.52
CA GLU A 162 10.32 -4.39 -10.55
C GLU A 162 10.09 -5.85 -10.18
N ASN A 163 9.94 -6.68 -11.19
CA ASN A 163 9.75 -8.12 -11.01
C ASN A 163 8.61 -8.44 -10.04
N VAL A 164 7.45 -7.83 -10.30
CA VAL A 164 6.24 -8.04 -9.49
C VAL A 164 5.15 -8.68 -10.33
N SER A 165 4.44 -9.62 -9.74
CA SER A 165 3.28 -10.24 -10.37
C SER A 165 2.16 -9.22 -10.50
N ASN A 166 1.38 -9.32 -11.57
CA ASN A 166 0.13 -8.63 -11.84
C ASN A 166 0.24 -7.11 -12.03
N VAL A 167 0.25 -6.27 -10.97
CA VAL A 167 0.17 -4.81 -11.10
C VAL A 167 1.27 -4.11 -10.32
N GLY A 168 1.90 -3.08 -10.93
CA GLY A 168 2.89 -2.24 -10.26
C GLY A 168 2.26 -1.31 -9.21
N ILE A 169 1.35 -0.44 -9.63
CA ILE A 169 0.59 0.47 -8.73
C ILE A 169 -0.89 0.40 -9.08
N ALA A 170 -1.75 0.19 -8.08
CA ALA A 170 -3.18 0.16 -8.29
C ALA A 170 -3.99 0.89 -7.22
N THR A 171 -5.12 1.45 -7.63
CA THR A 171 -6.15 1.94 -6.72
C THR A 171 -7.45 1.17 -6.92
N TRP A 172 -8.08 0.79 -5.82
CA TRP A 172 -9.32 0.03 -5.82
C TRP A 172 -10.30 0.56 -4.80
N TYR A 173 -11.55 0.49 -5.18
CA TYR A 173 -12.68 0.86 -4.33
C TYR A 173 -13.75 -0.20 -4.47
N LYS A 174 -14.14 -0.86 -3.38
CA LYS A 174 -15.23 -1.83 -3.36
C LYS A 174 -16.55 -1.10 -3.11
N VAL A 175 -17.49 -1.23 -4.03
CA VAL A 175 -18.85 -0.72 -3.88
C VAL A 175 -19.77 -1.91 -3.60
N ASP A 176 -20.62 -1.79 -2.58
CA ASP A 176 -21.70 -2.74 -2.24
C ASP A 176 -21.25 -4.19 -1.97
N GLY A 177 -20.10 -4.37 -1.33
CA GLY A 177 -19.64 -5.70 -0.91
C GLY A 177 -19.39 -6.71 -2.04
N THR A 178 -20.03 -6.58 -3.18
CA THR A 178 -19.99 -7.54 -4.30
C THR A 178 -19.52 -6.94 -5.61
N LYS A 179 -19.60 -5.62 -5.79
CA LYS A 179 -19.22 -4.94 -7.02
C LYS A 179 -17.96 -4.11 -6.83
N ILE A 180 -16.96 -4.37 -7.65
CA ILE A 180 -15.80 -3.48 -7.76
C ILE A 180 -16.23 -2.26 -8.53
N GLY A 181 -16.16 -1.13 -7.89
CA GLY A 181 -16.62 0.17 -8.32
C GLY A 181 -16.70 0.45 -9.79
N LYS A 182 -17.91 0.40 -10.31
CA LYS A 182 -18.29 1.13 -11.48
C LYS A 182 -19.18 2.29 -11.01
N VAL A 183 -18.56 3.29 -10.38
CA VAL A 183 -19.26 4.55 -10.14
C VAL A 183 -19.01 5.41 -11.37
N SER A 184 -20.07 5.82 -12.01
CA SER A 184 -19.98 6.74 -13.14
C SER A 184 -19.51 8.11 -12.66
N PRO A 185 -18.63 8.81 -13.38
CA PRO A 185 -18.27 10.19 -13.04
C PRO A 185 -19.46 11.16 -13.10
N TYR A 186 -20.55 10.74 -13.73
CA TYR A 186 -21.82 11.48 -13.78
C TYR A 186 -22.75 11.19 -12.59
N ASP A 187 -22.40 10.21 -11.74
CA ASP A 187 -23.12 9.96 -10.50
C ASP A 187 -22.72 11.03 -9.47
N SER A 188 -23.71 11.71 -8.90
CA SER A 188 -23.48 12.75 -7.89
C SER A 188 -22.70 12.25 -6.67
N SER A 189 -22.82 10.95 -6.35
CA SER A 189 -22.08 10.31 -5.27
C SER A 189 -20.62 9.96 -5.62
N PHE A 190 -20.21 10.09 -6.88
CA PHE A 190 -18.86 9.68 -7.31
C PHE A 190 -17.78 10.47 -6.57
N LYS A 191 -17.88 11.79 -6.54
CA LYS A 191 -16.94 12.67 -5.86
C LYS A 191 -16.88 12.39 -4.36
N GLU A 192 -18.00 12.04 -3.75
CA GLU A 192 -18.08 11.76 -2.33
C GLU A 192 -17.41 10.44 -1.94
N LYS A 193 -17.36 9.48 -2.87
CA LYS A 193 -16.83 8.12 -2.63
C LYS A 193 -15.47 7.88 -3.24
N ALA A 194 -15.05 8.63 -4.24
CA ALA A 194 -13.78 8.44 -4.93
C ALA A 194 -12.60 8.85 -4.04
N HIS A 195 -11.43 8.24 -4.29
CA HIS A 195 -10.18 8.75 -3.75
C HIS A 195 -9.87 10.11 -4.37
N LEU A 196 -9.38 11.04 -3.56
CA LEU A 196 -9.05 12.41 -3.96
C LEU A 196 -7.54 12.65 -3.90
N ASN A 197 -7.05 13.60 -4.70
CA ASN A 197 -5.67 14.08 -4.63
C ASN A 197 -4.63 12.95 -4.69
N VAL A 198 -4.80 12.04 -5.65
CA VAL A 198 -3.84 10.94 -5.89
C VAL A 198 -2.74 11.39 -6.82
N LEU A 199 -1.49 11.28 -6.38
CA LEU A 199 -0.29 11.65 -7.15
C LEU A 199 0.63 10.43 -7.31
N ILE A 200 0.91 10.06 -8.55
CA ILE A 200 1.90 9.03 -8.91
C ILE A 200 2.95 9.71 -9.78
N GLN A 201 4.17 9.88 -9.25
CA GLN A 201 5.18 10.73 -9.87
C GLN A 201 6.60 10.13 -9.78
N ASN A 202 7.39 10.26 -10.84
CA ASN A 202 8.81 9.90 -10.87
C ASN A 202 9.09 8.44 -10.45
N ASN A 203 8.21 7.50 -10.74
CA ASN A 203 8.41 6.11 -10.43
C ASN A 203 9.00 5.37 -11.62
N VAL A 204 9.86 4.39 -11.36
CA VAL A 204 10.38 3.45 -12.36
C VAL A 204 9.69 2.11 -12.13
N ILE A 205 8.94 1.65 -13.13
CA ILE A 205 8.18 0.40 -13.06
C ILE A 205 8.59 -0.49 -14.24
N SER A 206 9.09 -1.68 -13.94
CA SER A 206 9.57 -2.62 -14.97
C SER A 206 9.28 -4.07 -14.58
N HIS A 207 9.28 -4.98 -15.58
CA HIS A 207 9.05 -6.41 -15.36
C HIS A 207 7.79 -6.70 -14.51
N VAL A 208 6.68 -6.11 -14.94
CA VAL A 208 5.36 -6.30 -14.33
C VAL A 208 4.53 -7.19 -15.25
N ALA A 209 3.90 -8.23 -14.69
CA ALA A 209 3.23 -9.24 -15.50
C ALA A 209 1.99 -8.72 -16.27
N LYS A 210 1.30 -7.69 -15.78
CA LYS A 210 0.10 -7.15 -16.46
C LYS A 210 0.14 -5.63 -16.62
N ASN A 211 -0.19 -4.88 -15.60
CA ASN A 211 -0.31 -3.42 -15.70
C ASN A 211 0.74 -2.71 -14.85
N ALA A 212 1.52 -1.82 -15.43
CA ALA A 212 2.41 -0.96 -14.65
C ALA A 212 1.61 -0.11 -13.66
N ILE A 213 0.55 0.54 -14.15
CA ILE A 213 -0.35 1.36 -13.32
C ILE A 213 -1.80 1.03 -13.70
N PHE A 214 -2.62 0.77 -12.70
CA PHE A 214 -4.04 0.49 -12.85
C PHE A 214 -4.86 1.25 -11.81
N VAL A 215 -5.45 2.35 -12.21
CA VAL A 215 -6.16 3.26 -11.29
C VAL A 215 -7.67 3.25 -11.56
N ARG A 216 -8.44 3.25 -10.48
CA ARG A 216 -9.90 3.35 -10.49
C ARG A 216 -10.41 4.25 -9.38
N ASN A 217 -11.59 4.85 -9.62
CA ASN A 217 -12.32 5.66 -8.64
C ASN A 217 -11.47 6.81 -8.09
N LEU A 218 -10.83 7.55 -8.98
CA LEU A 218 -10.12 8.78 -8.68
C LEU A 218 -10.98 10.00 -9.11
N PHE A 219 -10.85 11.08 -8.33
CA PHE A 219 -11.46 12.36 -8.64
C PHE A 219 -10.41 13.46 -8.49
#